data_9e7c15fb6ddee9dab4a3e51e9119307d
#
_entry.id   9e7c15fb6ddee9dab4a3e51e9119307d
#
_cell.length_a   1.000
_cell.length_b   1.000
_cell.length_c   1.000
_cell.angle_alpha   90.00
_cell.angle_beta   90.00
_cell.angle_gamma   90.00
#
_symmetry.space_group_name_H-M   'P 1'
#
loop_
_entity.id
_entity.type
_entity.pdbx_description
1 polymer ?
#
loop_
_entity_poly.entity_id
_entity_poly.type
_entity_poly.pdbx_seq_one_letter_code
_entity_poly.pdbx_strand_id
1 'polypeptide(L)'
;PEVMVTYDSTDKVLFSADGFGKFGALDVEENWDDEARRYFIGIVGKYGAQVQRLLKVAATLDIQIICPLHGPVLTENLGHYISLYDTWSSYTPEEEGIVVVYTSVYGHTKEAVNQFVEKLKSKGCPKVVVYDLARDDMSQALSDAFRYSKLVLATTTYNASIYPFMHDYITRPVSYTHLRA
;
A
#
# COMPACT_ATOMS: atom_id res chain seq x y z
N PRO A 1 -4.07 19.76 2.80
CA PRO A 1 -3.47 19.49 1.50
C PRO A 1 -4.09 20.40 0.46
N GLU A 2 -3.23 20.99 -0.36
CA GLU A 2 -3.63 22.00 -1.34
C GLU A 2 -3.81 21.38 -2.73
N VAL A 3 -4.25 20.14 -2.78
CA VAL A 3 -4.52 19.44 -4.04
C VAL A 3 -5.90 19.80 -4.54
N MET A 4 -5.98 20.30 -5.76
CA MET A 4 -7.21 20.62 -6.44
C MET A 4 -7.50 19.55 -7.50
N VAL A 5 -8.72 19.02 -7.48
CA VAL A 5 -9.25 18.10 -8.48
C VAL A 5 -10.25 18.86 -9.34
N THR A 6 -10.17 18.69 -10.65
CA THR A 6 -11.05 19.38 -11.61
C THR A 6 -11.86 18.35 -12.38
N TYR A 7 -13.15 18.58 -12.54
CA TYR A 7 -14.03 17.78 -13.38
C TYR A 7 -14.57 18.62 -14.55
N ASP A 8 -14.33 18.16 -15.76
CA ASP A 8 -14.94 18.69 -16.97
C ASP A 8 -16.24 17.93 -17.23
N SER A 9 -17.37 18.66 -17.09
CA SER A 9 -18.70 18.08 -17.26
C SER A 9 -19.09 17.89 -18.73
N THR A 10 -18.40 18.55 -19.69
CA THR A 10 -18.64 18.39 -21.11
C THR A 10 -18.08 17.09 -21.64
N ASP A 11 -16.79 16.85 -21.36
CA ASP A 11 -16.07 15.66 -21.80
C ASP A 11 -16.06 14.54 -20.75
N LYS A 12 -16.65 14.80 -19.56
CA LYS A 12 -16.75 13.86 -18.45
C LYS A 12 -15.39 13.36 -17.94
N VAL A 13 -14.41 14.25 -17.94
CA VAL A 13 -13.01 13.99 -17.57
C VAL A 13 -12.74 14.46 -16.16
N LEU A 14 -12.21 13.56 -15.32
CA LEU A 14 -11.69 13.89 -13.99
C LEU A 14 -10.17 14.06 -14.05
N PHE A 15 -9.68 15.27 -13.87
CA PHE A 15 -8.27 15.57 -13.62
C PHE A 15 -7.99 15.41 -12.13
N SER A 16 -7.42 14.28 -11.76
CA SER A 16 -7.40 13.80 -10.36
C SER A 16 -6.16 14.19 -9.58
N ALA A 17 -5.28 15.02 -10.15
CA ALA A 17 -3.98 15.37 -9.56
C ALA A 17 -3.20 14.10 -9.17
N ASP A 18 -2.78 13.96 -7.89
CA ASP A 18 -2.09 12.75 -7.41
C ASP A 18 -3.05 11.56 -7.20
N GLY A 19 -4.35 11.77 -7.26
CA GLY A 19 -5.32 10.69 -7.15
C GLY A 19 -5.26 9.75 -8.35
N PHE A 20 -5.38 8.43 -8.11
CA PHE A 20 -5.33 7.38 -9.14
C PHE A 20 -4.00 7.26 -9.90
N GLY A 21 -2.93 7.86 -9.35
CA GLY A 21 -1.58 7.72 -9.87
C GLY A 21 -0.94 6.37 -9.55
N LYS A 22 0.11 6.02 -10.29
CA LYS A 22 0.97 4.87 -10.01
C LYS A 22 2.44 5.20 -10.23
N PHE A 23 3.34 4.43 -9.62
CA PHE A 23 4.75 4.43 -9.99
C PHE A 23 4.99 3.67 -11.31
N GLY A 24 6.22 3.77 -11.81
CA GLY A 24 6.68 3.10 -13.01
C GLY A 24 6.52 3.92 -14.28
N ALA A 25 7.23 3.52 -15.32
CA ALA A 25 7.20 4.13 -16.62
C ALA A 25 5.97 3.66 -17.43
N LEU A 26 5.53 4.49 -18.39
CA LEU A 26 4.33 4.19 -19.18
C LEU A 26 4.58 3.11 -20.26
N ASP A 27 5.83 2.86 -20.58
CA ASP A 27 6.29 1.90 -21.59
C ASP A 27 6.70 0.54 -20.99
N VAL A 28 6.46 0.36 -19.68
CA VAL A 28 6.71 -0.91 -18.98
C VAL A 28 5.37 -1.54 -18.60
N GLU A 29 5.19 -2.81 -18.98
CA GLU A 29 4.02 -3.56 -18.57
C GLU A 29 4.14 -4.00 -17.12
N GLU A 30 3.31 -3.42 -16.26
CA GLU A 30 3.28 -3.65 -14.82
C GLU A 30 1.85 -3.84 -14.34
N ASN A 31 1.67 -4.54 -13.22
CA ASN A 31 0.38 -4.60 -12.56
C ASN A 31 0.05 -3.22 -11.97
N TRP A 32 -1.01 -2.59 -12.46
CA TRP A 32 -1.45 -1.28 -12.01
C TRP A 32 -1.73 -1.27 -10.50
N ASP A 33 -2.42 -2.27 -9.98
CA ASP A 33 -2.87 -2.32 -8.58
C ASP A 33 -1.69 -2.29 -7.60
N ASP A 34 -0.62 -3.03 -7.89
CA ASP A 34 0.55 -3.11 -7.03
C ASP A 34 1.33 -1.79 -7.00
N GLU A 35 1.56 -1.18 -8.16
CA GLU A 35 2.29 0.08 -8.27
C GLU A 35 1.45 1.28 -7.80
N ALA A 36 0.14 1.26 -8.02
CA ALA A 36 -0.78 2.27 -7.52
C ALA A 36 -0.93 2.19 -5.99
N ARG A 37 -0.94 0.98 -5.41
CA ARG A 37 -0.94 0.80 -3.94
C ARG A 37 0.33 1.37 -3.31
N ARG A 38 1.51 1.09 -3.90
CA ARG A 38 2.78 1.67 -3.46
C ARG A 38 2.76 3.19 -3.54
N TYR A 39 2.25 3.72 -4.64
CA TYR A 39 2.09 5.16 -4.84
C TYR A 39 1.11 5.76 -3.81
N PHE A 40 -0.07 5.16 -3.65
CA PHE A 40 -1.08 5.60 -2.69
C PHE A 40 -0.50 5.71 -1.29
N ILE A 41 0.14 4.67 -0.80
CA ILE A 41 0.71 4.63 0.55
C ILE A 41 1.76 5.72 0.73
N GLY A 42 2.66 5.90 -0.24
CA GLY A 42 3.77 6.85 -0.16
C GLY A 42 3.35 8.32 -0.25
N ILE A 43 2.30 8.62 -1.01
CA ILE A 43 1.92 10.00 -1.37
C ILE A 43 0.57 10.40 -0.76
N VAL A 44 -0.44 9.56 -0.88
CA VAL A 44 -1.84 9.87 -0.58
C VAL A 44 -2.28 9.32 0.78
N GLY A 45 -1.66 8.24 1.26
CA GLY A 45 -2.15 7.40 2.35
C GLY A 45 -2.50 8.13 3.66
N LYS A 46 -1.74 9.17 4.04
CA LYS A 46 -2.06 9.98 5.24
C LYS A 46 -3.34 10.84 5.11
N TYR A 47 -3.88 10.95 3.90
CA TYR A 47 -5.05 11.78 3.58
C TYR A 47 -6.32 10.96 3.32
N GLY A 48 -6.43 9.76 3.87
CA GLY A 48 -7.56 8.86 3.64
C GLY A 48 -8.92 9.52 3.83
N ALA A 49 -9.12 10.32 4.86
CA ALA A 49 -10.38 11.03 5.09
C ALA A 49 -10.72 12.04 3.98
N GLN A 50 -9.73 12.69 3.39
CA GLN A 50 -9.90 13.61 2.27
C GLN A 50 -10.25 12.85 0.99
N VAL A 51 -9.58 11.71 0.75
CA VAL A 51 -9.91 10.81 -0.37
C VAL A 51 -11.33 10.30 -0.25
N GLN A 52 -11.77 9.87 0.93
CA GLN A 52 -13.16 9.44 1.17
C GLN A 52 -14.18 10.54 0.88
N ARG A 53 -13.86 11.80 1.18
CA ARG A 53 -14.73 12.94 0.80
C ARG A 53 -14.76 13.16 -0.71
N LEU A 54 -13.60 13.05 -1.38
CA LEU A 54 -13.50 13.14 -2.83
C LEU A 54 -14.33 12.04 -3.50
N LEU A 55 -14.21 10.79 -3.06
CA LEU A 55 -14.97 9.67 -3.62
C LEU A 55 -16.47 9.85 -3.49
N LYS A 56 -16.95 10.41 -2.36
CA LYS A 56 -18.38 10.74 -2.19
C LYS A 56 -18.88 11.77 -3.21
N VAL A 57 -18.06 12.76 -3.54
CA VAL A 57 -18.40 13.74 -4.57
C VAL A 57 -18.30 13.10 -5.95
N ALA A 58 -17.23 12.36 -6.23
CA ALA A 58 -17.04 11.66 -7.51
C ALA A 58 -18.18 10.70 -7.84
N ALA A 59 -18.77 10.04 -6.84
CA ALA A 59 -19.93 9.16 -7.01
C ALA A 59 -21.19 9.88 -7.53
N THR A 60 -21.26 11.19 -7.45
CA THR A 60 -22.37 12.00 -8.01
C THR A 60 -22.12 12.49 -9.44
N LEU A 61 -20.92 12.21 -9.98
CA LEU A 61 -20.48 12.67 -11.30
C LEU A 61 -20.49 11.52 -12.30
N ASP A 62 -20.77 11.84 -13.56
CA ASP A 62 -20.68 10.88 -14.68
C ASP A 62 -19.25 10.90 -15.25
N ILE A 63 -18.32 10.22 -14.58
CA ILE A 63 -16.90 10.19 -14.95
C ILE A 63 -16.67 9.07 -15.96
N GLN A 64 -16.13 9.44 -17.13
CA GLN A 64 -15.79 8.50 -18.20
C GLN A 64 -14.27 8.34 -18.37
N ILE A 65 -13.50 9.32 -17.95
CA ILE A 65 -12.03 9.33 -18.06
C ILE A 65 -11.45 9.88 -16.77
N ILE A 66 -10.38 9.26 -16.26
CA ILE A 66 -9.58 9.80 -15.16
C ILE A 66 -8.16 10.07 -15.66
N CYS A 67 -7.72 11.31 -15.48
CA CYS A 67 -6.39 11.78 -15.86
C CYS A 67 -5.56 12.10 -14.60
N PRO A 68 -4.76 11.15 -14.09
CA PRO A 68 -3.84 11.42 -13.01
C PRO A 68 -2.60 12.17 -13.51
N LEU A 69 -1.87 12.83 -12.61
CA LEU A 69 -0.58 13.46 -12.94
C LEU A 69 0.56 12.43 -13.13
N HIS A 70 0.42 11.24 -12.55
CA HIS A 70 1.39 10.16 -12.61
C HIS A 70 0.71 8.86 -13.06
N GLY A 71 1.27 8.19 -14.05
CA GLY A 71 0.71 6.96 -14.60
C GLY A 71 -0.15 7.18 -15.84
N PRO A 72 -0.86 6.16 -16.31
CA PRO A 72 -1.65 6.21 -17.53
C PRO A 72 -2.99 6.94 -17.33
N VAL A 73 -3.55 7.45 -18.42
CA VAL A 73 -4.95 7.87 -18.47
C VAL A 73 -5.82 6.62 -18.34
N LEU A 74 -6.83 6.68 -17.47
CA LEU A 74 -7.76 5.58 -17.22
C LEU A 74 -9.07 5.85 -17.95
N THR A 75 -9.42 4.97 -18.89
CA THR A 75 -10.61 5.08 -19.75
C THR A 75 -11.55 3.88 -19.62
N GLU A 76 -11.07 2.80 -19.04
CA GLU A 76 -11.83 1.56 -18.88
C GLU A 76 -11.81 1.10 -17.43
N ASN A 77 -12.79 0.33 -17.03
CA ASN A 77 -12.86 -0.31 -15.72
C ASN A 77 -12.72 0.65 -14.52
N LEU A 78 -13.19 1.88 -14.66
CA LEU A 78 -13.01 2.94 -13.64
C LEU A 78 -13.55 2.54 -12.27
N GLY A 79 -14.58 1.71 -12.22
CA GLY A 79 -15.15 1.18 -10.98
C GLY A 79 -14.15 0.37 -10.16
N HIS A 80 -13.23 -0.36 -10.80
CA HIS A 80 -12.16 -1.09 -10.14
C HIS A 80 -11.21 -0.14 -9.40
N TYR A 81 -10.71 0.89 -10.08
CA TYR A 81 -9.78 1.85 -9.50
C TYR A 81 -10.42 2.65 -8.34
N ILE A 82 -11.68 3.04 -8.51
CA ILE A 82 -12.46 3.74 -7.47
C ILE A 82 -12.64 2.83 -6.24
N SER A 83 -12.93 1.54 -6.44
CA SER A 83 -13.10 0.57 -5.36
C SER A 83 -11.80 0.34 -4.58
N LEU A 84 -10.65 0.25 -5.26
CA LEU A 84 -9.36 0.16 -4.61
C LEU A 84 -9.04 1.41 -3.77
N TYR A 85 -9.29 2.59 -4.32
CA TYR A 85 -9.11 3.84 -3.59
C TYR A 85 -10.03 3.96 -2.37
N ASP A 86 -11.26 3.45 -2.45
CA ASP A 86 -12.16 3.36 -1.30
C ASP A 86 -11.62 2.44 -0.20
N THR A 87 -11.15 1.25 -0.59
CA THR A 87 -10.51 0.27 0.30
C THR A 87 -9.27 0.85 0.98
N TRP A 88 -8.36 1.44 0.21
CA TRP A 88 -7.11 1.98 0.75
C TRP A 88 -7.34 3.20 1.65
N SER A 89 -8.22 4.11 1.26
CA SER A 89 -8.49 5.34 2.01
C SER A 89 -9.36 5.13 3.25
N SER A 90 -10.09 4.03 3.32
CA SER A 90 -10.78 3.56 4.53
C SER A 90 -9.88 2.74 5.46
N TYR A 91 -8.62 2.48 5.05
CA TYR A 91 -7.66 1.62 5.75
C TYR A 91 -8.19 0.20 6.00
N THR A 92 -8.96 -0.31 5.06
CA THR A 92 -9.45 -1.70 5.06
C THR A 92 -8.43 -2.58 4.32
N PRO A 93 -8.05 -3.74 4.84
CA PRO A 93 -7.19 -4.66 4.09
C PRO A 93 -7.90 -5.19 2.85
N GLU A 94 -7.16 -5.40 1.77
CA GLU A 94 -7.70 -5.98 0.54
C GLU A 94 -7.94 -7.48 0.68
N GLU A 95 -7.06 -8.16 1.41
CA GLU A 95 -7.06 -9.61 1.52
C GLU A 95 -6.76 -10.09 2.95
N GLU A 96 -7.32 -11.23 3.32
CA GLU A 96 -6.90 -11.93 4.53
C GLU A 96 -5.53 -12.58 4.32
N GLY A 97 -4.57 -12.21 5.17
CA GLY A 97 -3.21 -12.73 5.10
C GLY A 97 -2.33 -12.18 6.20
N ILE A 98 -1.11 -12.69 6.25
CA ILE A 98 -0.11 -12.28 7.23
C ILE A 98 1.17 -11.87 6.48
N VAL A 99 1.64 -10.67 6.72
CA VAL A 99 2.96 -10.22 6.30
C VAL A 99 3.93 -10.37 7.48
N VAL A 100 5.01 -11.08 7.27
CA VAL A 100 6.09 -11.24 8.25
C VAL A 100 7.31 -10.48 7.76
N VAL A 101 7.67 -9.43 8.46
CA VAL A 101 8.82 -8.60 8.13
C VAL A 101 9.90 -8.78 9.18
N TYR A 102 11.11 -9.09 8.76
CA TYR A 102 12.16 -9.38 9.73
C TYR A 102 13.53 -8.77 9.37
N THR A 103 14.39 -8.70 10.39
CA THR A 103 15.83 -8.49 10.26
C THR A 103 16.58 -9.56 11.04
N SER A 104 17.69 -10.03 10.49
CA SER A 104 18.53 -11.05 11.15
C SER A 104 19.99 -10.78 10.86
N VAL A 105 20.82 -10.75 11.94
CA VAL A 105 22.27 -10.53 11.83
C VAL A 105 23.00 -11.86 11.64
N TYR A 106 22.79 -12.81 12.55
CA TYR A 106 23.49 -14.09 12.58
C TYR A 106 22.63 -15.29 12.14
N GLY A 107 21.43 -15.04 11.59
CA GLY A 107 20.55 -16.10 11.11
C GLY A 107 19.52 -16.61 12.12
N HIS A 108 19.66 -16.38 13.41
CA HIS A 108 18.76 -16.95 14.43
C HIS A 108 17.33 -16.41 14.31
N THR A 109 17.15 -15.10 14.10
CA THR A 109 15.81 -14.52 13.86
C THR A 109 15.21 -15.07 12.58
N LYS A 110 15.99 -15.21 11.50
CA LYS A 110 15.56 -15.83 10.25
C LYS A 110 15.05 -17.25 10.47
N GLU A 111 15.80 -18.06 11.23
CA GLU A 111 15.40 -19.44 11.53
C GLU A 111 14.09 -19.48 12.33
N ALA A 112 13.94 -18.63 13.35
CA ALA A 112 12.71 -18.53 14.11
C ALA A 112 11.51 -18.11 13.25
N VAL A 113 11.72 -17.16 12.31
CA VAL A 113 10.70 -16.73 11.35
C VAL A 113 10.32 -17.88 10.42
N ASN A 114 11.28 -18.66 9.90
CA ASN A 114 10.98 -19.79 9.05
C ASN A 114 10.09 -20.83 9.78
N GLN A 115 10.43 -21.18 11.00
CA GLN A 115 9.64 -22.11 11.82
C GLN A 115 8.23 -21.55 12.10
N PHE A 116 8.12 -20.25 12.37
CA PHE A 116 6.84 -19.59 12.59
C PHE A 116 5.96 -19.62 11.33
N VAL A 117 6.53 -19.32 10.16
CA VAL A 117 5.84 -19.35 8.86
C VAL A 117 5.33 -20.76 8.54
N GLU A 118 6.16 -21.79 8.71
CA GLU A 118 5.73 -23.17 8.52
C GLU A 118 4.57 -23.55 9.47
N LYS A 119 4.62 -23.07 10.71
CA LYS A 119 3.53 -23.28 11.66
C LYS A 119 2.25 -22.56 11.27
N LEU A 120 2.32 -21.35 10.71
CA LEU A 120 1.16 -20.64 10.17
C LEU A 120 0.54 -21.40 9.00
N LYS A 121 1.35 -21.84 8.04
CA LYS A 121 0.90 -22.65 6.90
C LYS A 121 0.23 -23.95 7.34
N SER A 122 0.84 -24.67 8.30
CA SER A 122 0.28 -25.91 8.82
C SER A 122 -1.05 -25.73 9.56
N LYS A 123 -1.34 -24.49 10.04
CA LYS A 123 -2.62 -24.12 10.64
C LYS A 123 -3.64 -23.59 9.63
N GLY A 124 -3.34 -23.63 8.33
CA GLY A 124 -4.26 -23.24 7.27
C GLY A 124 -4.33 -21.73 7.05
N CYS A 125 -3.29 -20.96 7.40
CA CYS A 125 -3.25 -19.54 7.04
C CYS A 125 -3.30 -19.37 5.52
N PRO A 126 -4.27 -18.62 4.97
CA PRO A 126 -4.54 -18.59 3.53
C PRO A 126 -3.39 -17.95 2.74
N LYS A 127 -2.73 -16.97 3.32
CA LYS A 127 -1.61 -16.25 2.69
C LYS A 127 -0.59 -15.83 3.74
N VAL A 128 0.68 -16.15 3.50
CA VAL A 128 1.82 -15.67 4.30
C VAL A 128 2.89 -15.15 3.35
N VAL A 129 3.24 -13.88 3.50
CA VAL A 129 4.31 -13.21 2.74
C VAL A 129 5.43 -12.85 3.71
N VAL A 130 6.68 -13.00 3.30
CA VAL A 130 7.84 -12.84 4.18
C VAL A 130 8.85 -11.91 3.53
N TYR A 131 9.35 -10.93 4.29
CA TYR A 131 10.36 -9.97 3.85
C TYR A 131 11.56 -9.94 4.79
N ASP A 132 12.76 -10.09 4.22
CA ASP A 132 14.03 -9.81 4.86
C ASP A 132 14.44 -8.36 4.53
N LEU A 133 14.26 -7.42 5.44
CA LEU A 133 14.54 -6.00 5.19
C LEU A 133 15.99 -5.66 4.83
N ALA A 134 16.92 -6.61 5.01
CA ALA A 134 18.30 -6.43 4.58
C ALA A 134 18.52 -6.82 3.09
N ARG A 135 17.54 -7.44 2.44
CA ARG A 135 17.68 -8.02 1.10
C ARG A 135 16.52 -7.69 0.16
N ASP A 136 15.32 -7.56 0.72
CA ASP A 136 14.09 -7.34 -0.04
C ASP A 136 13.74 -5.85 -0.11
N ASP A 137 12.90 -5.48 -1.07
CA ASP A 137 12.44 -4.11 -1.22
C ASP A 137 11.49 -3.72 -0.06
N MET A 138 11.95 -2.78 0.75
CA MET A 138 11.18 -2.24 1.87
C MET A 138 9.87 -1.58 1.42
N SER A 139 9.85 -0.97 0.25
CA SER A 139 8.65 -0.32 -0.31
C SER A 139 7.58 -1.38 -0.66
N GLN A 140 8.00 -2.53 -1.17
CA GLN A 140 7.10 -3.65 -1.43
C GLN A 140 6.58 -4.27 -0.12
N ALA A 141 7.46 -4.44 0.86
CA ALA A 141 7.06 -4.92 2.19
C ALA A 141 6.03 -3.98 2.86
N LEU A 142 6.16 -2.67 2.63
CA LEU A 142 5.22 -1.67 3.12
C LEU A 142 3.89 -1.76 2.38
N SER A 143 3.90 -1.91 1.06
CA SER A 143 2.71 -2.10 0.23
C SER A 143 1.90 -3.32 0.69
N ASP A 144 2.57 -4.45 0.91
CA ASP A 144 1.90 -5.66 1.38
C ASP A 144 1.40 -5.57 2.82
N ALA A 145 2.05 -4.78 3.68
CA ALA A 145 1.54 -4.52 5.03
C ALA A 145 0.18 -3.77 5.03
N PHE A 146 -0.11 -3.03 3.95
CA PHE A 146 -1.42 -2.43 3.72
C PHE A 146 -2.41 -3.37 3.04
N ARG A 147 -1.91 -4.20 2.14
CA ARG A 147 -2.74 -5.16 1.41
C ARG A 147 -3.35 -6.22 2.32
N TYR A 148 -2.55 -6.77 3.23
CA TYR A 148 -2.96 -7.88 4.07
C TYR A 148 -3.40 -7.45 5.48
N SER A 149 -4.25 -8.29 6.09
CA SER A 149 -4.93 -7.96 7.35
C SER A 149 -4.04 -7.99 8.60
N LYS A 150 -2.87 -8.64 8.55
CA LYS A 150 -2.01 -8.85 9.74
C LYS A 150 -0.54 -8.62 9.41
N LEU A 151 0.17 -7.95 10.32
CA LEU A 151 1.60 -7.69 10.23
C LEU A 151 2.32 -8.28 11.45
N VAL A 152 3.38 -9.02 11.18
CA VAL A 152 4.31 -9.55 12.20
C VAL A 152 5.69 -8.94 11.98
N LEU A 153 6.26 -8.38 13.03
CA LEU A 153 7.60 -7.79 13.01
C LEU A 153 8.54 -8.64 13.86
N ALA A 154 9.65 -9.09 13.28
CA ALA A 154 10.67 -9.86 13.97
C ALA A 154 12.05 -9.23 13.77
N THR A 155 12.69 -8.82 14.85
CA THR A 155 13.95 -8.10 14.79
C THR A 155 14.89 -8.49 15.92
N THR A 156 16.18 -8.23 15.72
CA THR A 156 17.21 -8.32 16.75
C THR A 156 17.37 -6.98 17.48
N THR A 157 17.79 -7.06 18.73
CA THR A 157 18.29 -5.88 19.46
C THR A 157 19.67 -5.51 18.92
N TYR A 158 19.87 -4.20 18.69
CA TYR A 158 21.14 -3.64 18.25
C TYR A 158 21.40 -2.32 18.99
N ASN A 159 22.55 -2.20 19.67
CA ASN A 159 22.92 -1.06 20.49
C ASN A 159 21.77 -0.59 21.45
N ALA A 160 21.21 -1.54 22.18
CA ALA A 160 20.08 -1.34 23.08
C ALA A 160 18.81 -0.76 22.44
N SER A 161 18.65 -0.90 21.12
CA SER A 161 17.50 -0.44 20.35
C SER A 161 17.08 -1.47 19.29
N ILE A 162 16.13 -1.10 18.47
CA ILE A 162 15.69 -1.89 17.30
C ILE A 162 16.76 -1.83 16.22
N TYR A 163 16.97 -2.92 15.49
CA TYR A 163 17.89 -2.94 14.35
C TYR A 163 17.51 -1.87 13.30
N PRO A 164 18.51 -1.14 12.73
CA PRO A 164 18.23 0.06 11.92
C PRO A 164 17.23 -0.12 10.78
N PHE A 165 17.31 -1.18 9.99
CA PHE A 165 16.34 -1.42 8.91
C PHE A 165 14.91 -1.62 9.42
N MET A 166 14.73 -2.28 10.55
CA MET A 166 13.41 -2.43 11.15
C MET A 166 12.92 -1.09 11.72
N HIS A 167 13.81 -0.29 12.30
CA HIS A 167 13.46 1.05 12.76
C HIS A 167 12.99 1.95 11.61
N ASP A 168 13.74 1.96 10.49
CA ASP A 168 13.34 2.70 9.28
C ASP A 168 12.01 2.20 8.73
N TYR A 169 11.80 0.88 8.66
CA TYR A 169 10.53 0.30 8.24
C TYR A 169 9.36 0.75 9.11
N ILE A 170 9.49 0.69 10.44
CA ILE A 170 8.38 1.04 11.36
C ILE A 170 8.04 2.53 11.31
N THR A 171 9.03 3.40 11.13
CA THR A 171 8.81 4.85 11.08
C THR A 171 8.01 5.29 9.86
N ARG A 172 8.09 4.57 8.75
CA ARG A 172 7.35 4.89 7.50
C ARG A 172 5.83 4.72 7.66
N PRO A 173 5.30 3.55 8.06
CA PRO A 173 3.86 3.39 8.25
C PRO A 173 3.27 4.37 9.29
N VAL A 174 4.00 4.62 10.38
CA VAL A 174 3.55 5.56 11.43
C VAL A 174 3.41 6.98 10.88
N SER A 175 4.24 7.37 9.93
CA SER A 175 4.16 8.68 9.29
C SER A 175 2.96 8.82 8.34
N TYR A 176 2.48 7.71 7.78
CA TYR A 176 1.45 7.69 6.74
C TYR A 176 0.07 7.28 7.26
N THR A 177 0.03 6.48 8.31
CA THR A 177 -1.23 5.98 8.86
C THR A 177 -1.15 5.86 10.38
N HIS A 178 -2.28 6.08 11.04
CA HIS A 178 -2.47 5.52 12.35
C HIS A 178 -2.70 4.01 12.16
N LEU A 179 -1.62 3.22 12.26
CA LEU A 179 -1.76 1.77 12.36
C LEU A 179 -2.76 1.51 13.50
N ARG A 180 -3.92 0.98 13.15
CA ARG A 180 -4.87 0.55 14.18
C ARG A 180 -4.20 -0.59 14.93
N ALA A 181 -3.85 -0.31 16.17
CA ALA A 181 -3.41 -1.32 17.12
C ALA A 181 -4.58 -2.29 17.41
#